data_96f400b1959645d338320a297e13e8c1
#
_entry.id   96f400b1959645d338320a297e13e8c1
#
_cell.length_a   1.000
_cell.length_b   1.000
_cell.length_c   1.000
_cell.angle_alpha   90.00
_cell.angle_beta   90.00
_cell.angle_gamma   90.00
#
_symmetry.space_group_name_H-M   'P 1'
#
loop_
_entity.id
_entity.type
_entity.pdbx_description
1 polymer ?
#
loop_
_entity_poly.entity_id
_entity_poly.type
_entity_poly.pdbx_seq_one_letter_code
_entity_poly.pdbx_strand_id
1 'polypeptide(L)'
;MTSGRGALTALHLFLVWAMTATAVPALGFGLVAAAWGGGAGATVPVLVLGAPLMVGLLALAGLPVKDVVPLCGSVPRRLGWAVLVFVLGTLGVLSGLAAYGGDVDLGSAGTRIALTGVPYTVAAAFFVPGRWVRSGALVVLAAGVVYGGFVGPAQSQQRQHEAEVARYREKPELLYLGAAPPGMHVSRAELGPATFVVDYRPVREGYESGYAGLVVRSSDTPEPRCPEPVDKSVTCTVDAHGEMDMVREFPDGTREVTLVRRQGKAEVSVASQSVDESGLRRLLDTLHPLSDTELGELMREKKIDHRL
;
A
#
# COMPACT_ATOMS: atom_id res chain seq x y z
N MET A 1 18.64 -14.57 -50.61
CA MET A 1 17.41 -15.21 -50.06
C MET A 1 17.16 -14.96 -48.57
N THR A 2 17.94 -14.12 -47.87
CA THR A 2 17.82 -13.83 -46.43
C THR A 2 16.82 -12.76 -46.08
N SER A 3 16.50 -11.85 -47.01
CA SER A 3 15.58 -10.69 -46.77
C SER A 3 14.13 -11.09 -46.47
N GLY A 4 13.59 -12.13 -47.12
CA GLY A 4 12.19 -12.53 -46.92
C GLY A 4 11.91 -13.18 -45.56
N ARG A 5 12.87 -13.92 -44.99
CA ARG A 5 12.68 -14.55 -43.66
C ARG A 5 12.66 -13.52 -42.53
N GLY A 6 13.47 -12.45 -42.64
CA GLY A 6 13.46 -11.37 -41.66
C GLY A 6 12.13 -10.61 -41.65
N ALA A 7 11.57 -10.32 -42.83
CA ALA A 7 10.28 -9.65 -42.95
C ALA A 7 9.12 -10.47 -42.38
N LEU A 8 9.11 -11.78 -42.64
CA LEU A 8 8.10 -12.70 -42.08
C LEU A 8 8.19 -12.80 -40.55
N THR A 9 9.43 -12.83 -40.01
CA THR A 9 9.63 -12.83 -38.54
C THR A 9 9.14 -11.52 -37.91
N ALA A 10 9.49 -10.37 -38.52
CA ALA A 10 9.03 -9.07 -38.02
C ALA A 10 7.49 -8.93 -38.05
N LEU A 11 6.88 -9.36 -39.15
CA LEU A 11 5.41 -9.37 -39.29
C LEU A 11 4.76 -10.26 -38.23
N HIS A 12 5.31 -11.44 -37.98
CA HIS A 12 4.82 -12.34 -36.95
C HIS A 12 4.87 -11.72 -35.55
N LEU A 13 6.02 -11.18 -35.16
CA LEU A 13 6.19 -10.56 -33.87
C LEU A 13 5.27 -9.33 -33.70
N PHE A 14 5.08 -8.55 -34.77
CA PHE A 14 4.11 -7.46 -34.80
C PHE A 14 2.67 -7.94 -34.63
N LEU A 15 2.28 -9.04 -35.33
CA LEU A 15 0.94 -9.64 -35.16
C LEU A 15 0.70 -10.14 -33.74
N VAL A 16 1.69 -10.83 -33.13
CA VAL A 16 1.61 -11.27 -31.72
C VAL A 16 1.44 -10.07 -30.83
N TRP A 17 2.24 -9.01 -31.02
CA TRP A 17 2.14 -7.78 -30.23
C TRP A 17 0.77 -7.12 -30.38
N ALA A 18 0.29 -6.87 -31.58
CA ALA A 18 -0.96 -6.19 -31.82
C ALA A 18 -2.16 -6.95 -31.25
N MET A 19 -2.20 -8.27 -31.44
CA MET A 19 -3.27 -9.14 -30.89
C MET A 19 -3.26 -9.15 -29.36
N THR A 20 -2.08 -9.28 -28.74
CA THR A 20 -1.99 -9.35 -27.28
C THR A 20 -2.16 -7.97 -26.63
N ALA A 21 -1.67 -6.90 -27.23
CA ALA A 21 -1.90 -5.54 -26.76
C ALA A 21 -3.38 -5.12 -26.76
N THR A 22 -4.21 -5.74 -27.60
CA THR A 22 -5.66 -5.50 -27.61
C THR A 22 -6.44 -6.48 -26.77
N ALA A 23 -6.18 -7.76 -26.88
CA ALA A 23 -6.97 -8.81 -26.27
C ALA A 23 -6.68 -8.99 -24.76
N VAL A 24 -5.43 -8.78 -24.31
CA VAL A 24 -5.07 -8.91 -22.88
C VAL A 24 -5.73 -7.82 -22.02
N PRO A 25 -5.68 -6.52 -22.38
CA PRO A 25 -6.42 -5.51 -21.64
C PRO A 25 -7.94 -5.74 -21.65
N ALA A 26 -8.51 -6.20 -22.78
CA ALA A 26 -9.94 -6.53 -22.86
C ALA A 26 -10.30 -7.66 -21.89
N LEU A 27 -9.49 -8.73 -21.82
CA LEU A 27 -9.66 -9.81 -20.86
C LEU A 27 -9.52 -9.31 -19.42
N GLY A 28 -8.50 -8.51 -19.14
CA GLY A 28 -8.27 -7.89 -17.82
C GLY A 28 -9.45 -7.02 -17.37
N PHE A 29 -9.97 -6.17 -18.27
CA PHE A 29 -11.16 -5.38 -18.00
C PHE A 29 -12.40 -6.24 -17.74
N GLY A 30 -12.59 -7.30 -18.54
CA GLY A 30 -13.66 -8.27 -18.33
C GLY A 30 -13.58 -8.95 -16.95
N LEU A 31 -12.37 -9.30 -16.48
CA LEU A 31 -12.16 -9.88 -15.14
C LEU A 31 -12.51 -8.91 -14.03
N VAL A 32 -12.06 -7.64 -14.15
CA VAL A 32 -12.39 -6.60 -13.17
C VAL A 32 -13.88 -6.32 -13.11
N ALA A 33 -14.53 -6.17 -14.27
CA ALA A 33 -15.98 -5.96 -14.34
C ALA A 33 -16.77 -7.14 -13.74
N ALA A 34 -16.35 -8.39 -14.02
CA ALA A 34 -16.96 -9.58 -13.44
C ALA A 34 -16.76 -9.64 -11.92
N ALA A 35 -15.58 -9.28 -11.43
CA ALA A 35 -15.29 -9.24 -9.99
C ALA A 35 -16.18 -8.22 -9.26
N TRP A 36 -16.39 -7.04 -9.84
CA TRP A 36 -17.26 -6.00 -9.26
C TRP A 36 -18.75 -6.36 -9.32
N GLY A 37 -19.19 -6.99 -10.41
CA GLY A 37 -20.61 -7.31 -10.60
C GLY A 37 -21.08 -8.59 -9.90
N GLY A 38 -20.21 -9.58 -9.68
CA GLY A 38 -20.60 -10.91 -9.18
C GLY A 38 -19.57 -11.59 -8.26
N GLY A 39 -18.56 -10.85 -7.81
CA GLY A 39 -17.52 -11.38 -6.94
C GLY A 39 -16.62 -12.43 -7.61
N ALA A 40 -15.87 -13.18 -6.78
CA ALA A 40 -14.90 -14.16 -7.27
C ALA A 40 -15.52 -15.27 -8.16
N GLY A 41 -16.78 -15.64 -7.94
CA GLY A 41 -17.47 -16.65 -8.73
C GLY A 41 -17.71 -16.23 -10.18
N ALA A 42 -17.93 -14.95 -10.45
CA ALA A 42 -18.17 -14.43 -11.80
C ALA A 42 -16.88 -14.31 -12.64
N THR A 43 -15.71 -14.29 -12.01
CA THR A 43 -14.41 -14.24 -12.71
C THR A 43 -14.02 -15.59 -13.34
N VAL A 44 -14.48 -16.71 -12.78
CA VAL A 44 -14.14 -18.06 -13.25
C VAL A 44 -14.59 -18.29 -14.70
N PRO A 45 -15.84 -18.00 -15.12
CA PRO A 45 -16.25 -18.15 -16.52
C PRO A 45 -15.40 -17.30 -17.48
N VAL A 46 -15.05 -16.08 -17.09
CA VAL A 46 -14.22 -15.20 -17.92
C VAL A 46 -12.83 -15.79 -18.15
N LEU A 47 -12.22 -16.39 -17.14
CA LEU A 47 -10.93 -17.09 -17.26
C LEU A 47 -11.04 -18.38 -18.09
N VAL A 48 -12.06 -19.20 -17.83
CA VAL A 48 -12.25 -20.49 -18.50
C VAL A 48 -12.50 -20.30 -19.99
N LEU A 49 -13.16 -19.24 -20.41
CA LEU A 49 -13.38 -18.92 -21.81
C LEU A 49 -12.28 -18.06 -22.41
N GLY A 50 -11.79 -17.08 -21.67
CA GLY A 50 -10.81 -16.10 -22.13
C GLY A 50 -9.42 -16.69 -22.36
N ALA A 51 -8.93 -17.56 -21.47
CA ALA A 51 -7.61 -18.15 -21.62
C ALA A 51 -7.50 -19.08 -22.85
N PRO A 52 -8.44 -20.00 -23.11
CA PRO A 52 -8.43 -20.80 -24.35
C PRO A 52 -8.59 -19.95 -25.62
N LEU A 53 -9.40 -18.87 -25.55
CA LEU A 53 -9.54 -17.95 -26.67
C LEU A 53 -8.20 -17.25 -26.98
N MET A 54 -7.48 -16.79 -25.97
CA MET A 54 -6.16 -16.18 -26.12
C MET A 54 -5.14 -17.17 -26.71
N VAL A 55 -5.10 -18.39 -26.21
CA VAL A 55 -4.26 -19.46 -26.77
C VAL A 55 -4.62 -19.76 -28.22
N GLY A 56 -5.91 -19.80 -28.56
CA GLY A 56 -6.39 -19.95 -29.91
C GLY A 56 -5.94 -18.84 -30.86
N LEU A 57 -6.05 -17.57 -30.41
CA LEU A 57 -5.57 -16.41 -31.16
C LEU A 57 -4.06 -16.48 -31.41
N LEU A 58 -3.27 -16.80 -30.38
CA LEU A 58 -1.83 -16.99 -30.52
C LEU A 58 -1.49 -18.14 -31.50
N ALA A 59 -2.23 -19.26 -31.43
CA ALA A 59 -2.07 -20.37 -32.36
C ALA A 59 -2.39 -19.97 -33.81
N LEU A 60 -3.35 -19.09 -34.01
CA LEU A 60 -3.66 -18.51 -35.34
C LEU A 60 -2.53 -17.60 -35.82
N ALA A 61 -1.96 -16.76 -34.93
CA ALA A 61 -0.80 -15.93 -35.27
C ALA A 61 0.44 -16.75 -35.65
N GLY A 62 0.54 -18.01 -35.22
CA GLY A 62 1.59 -18.95 -35.63
C GLY A 62 1.42 -19.55 -37.03
N LEU A 63 0.26 -19.41 -37.70
CA LEU A 63 0.01 -20.01 -39.01
C LEU A 63 0.93 -19.50 -40.13
N PRO A 64 1.13 -18.19 -40.31
CA PRO A 64 1.95 -17.65 -41.40
C PRO A 64 3.45 -17.96 -41.26
N VAL A 65 3.92 -18.40 -40.06
CA VAL A 65 5.35 -18.63 -39.80
C VAL A 65 5.70 -20.10 -39.56
N LYS A 66 4.83 -21.02 -39.96
CA LYS A 66 5.06 -22.47 -39.84
C LYS A 66 6.42 -22.93 -40.43
N ASP A 67 6.89 -22.26 -41.49
CA ASP A 67 8.14 -22.55 -42.18
C ASP A 67 9.37 -21.86 -41.56
N VAL A 68 9.15 -20.90 -40.66
CA VAL A 68 10.20 -20.15 -39.97
C VAL A 68 10.41 -20.60 -38.53
N VAL A 69 9.32 -20.90 -37.82
CA VAL A 69 9.32 -21.37 -36.43
C VAL A 69 9.03 -22.86 -36.39
N PRO A 70 10.02 -23.72 -36.07
CA PRO A 70 9.85 -25.18 -36.12
C PRO A 70 8.72 -25.72 -35.23
N LEU A 71 8.44 -25.02 -34.12
CA LEU A 71 7.32 -25.37 -33.23
C LEU A 71 5.93 -25.11 -33.81
N CYS A 72 5.81 -24.30 -34.86
CA CYS A 72 4.54 -24.02 -35.52
C CYS A 72 4.20 -25.00 -36.68
N GLY A 73 5.05 -26.00 -36.99
CA GLY A 73 4.92 -26.90 -38.13
C GLY A 73 3.78 -27.92 -38.01
N SER A 74 3.29 -28.25 -36.83
CA SER A 74 2.11 -29.13 -36.63
C SER A 74 1.13 -28.53 -35.62
N VAL A 75 -0.14 -28.91 -35.70
CA VAL A 75 -1.20 -28.39 -34.82
C VAL A 75 -0.84 -28.55 -33.34
N PRO A 76 -0.45 -29.73 -32.83
CA PRO A 76 -0.17 -29.92 -31.41
C PRO A 76 1.06 -29.09 -30.94
N ARG A 77 2.10 -29.02 -31.78
CA ARG A 77 3.30 -28.20 -31.45
C ARG A 77 2.98 -26.71 -31.42
N ARG A 78 2.14 -26.25 -32.35
CA ARG A 78 1.70 -24.85 -32.40
C ARG A 78 0.84 -24.47 -31.19
N LEU A 79 -0.06 -25.37 -30.76
CA LEU A 79 -0.81 -25.17 -29.51
C LEU A 79 0.13 -25.13 -28.30
N GLY A 80 1.10 -26.04 -28.20
CA GLY A 80 2.10 -26.01 -27.15
C GLY A 80 2.92 -24.72 -27.13
N TRP A 81 3.33 -24.24 -28.34
CA TRP A 81 3.98 -22.92 -28.46
C TRP A 81 3.08 -21.78 -27.98
N ALA A 82 1.81 -21.78 -28.40
CA ALA A 82 0.86 -20.74 -28.00
C ALA A 82 0.61 -20.71 -26.47
N VAL A 83 0.50 -21.89 -25.84
CA VAL A 83 0.39 -22.00 -24.38
C VAL A 83 1.64 -21.45 -23.70
N LEU A 84 2.85 -21.82 -24.17
CA LEU A 84 4.09 -21.30 -23.58
C LEU A 84 4.22 -19.79 -23.72
N VAL A 85 3.90 -19.23 -24.90
CA VAL A 85 3.91 -17.77 -25.12
C VAL A 85 2.85 -17.10 -24.23
N PHE A 86 1.65 -17.69 -24.10
CA PHE A 86 0.62 -17.17 -23.21
C PHE A 86 1.07 -17.13 -21.75
N VAL A 87 1.59 -18.25 -21.23
CA VAL A 87 2.05 -18.33 -19.82
C VAL A 87 3.20 -17.37 -19.56
N LEU A 88 4.26 -17.37 -20.38
CA LEU A 88 5.42 -16.50 -20.22
C LEU A 88 5.03 -15.02 -20.36
N GLY A 89 4.19 -14.68 -21.33
CA GLY A 89 3.69 -13.34 -21.54
C GLY A 89 2.85 -12.85 -20.36
N THR A 90 1.94 -13.70 -19.85
CA THR A 90 1.12 -13.38 -18.67
C THR A 90 1.95 -13.16 -17.43
N LEU A 91 2.95 -14.01 -17.16
CA LEU A 91 3.90 -13.81 -16.07
C LEU A 91 4.65 -12.48 -16.22
N GLY A 92 5.05 -12.12 -17.45
CA GLY A 92 5.69 -10.82 -17.71
C GLY A 92 4.75 -9.64 -17.46
N VAL A 93 3.47 -9.73 -17.81
CA VAL A 93 2.46 -8.70 -17.50
C VAL A 93 2.25 -8.59 -15.99
N LEU A 94 2.09 -9.70 -15.27
CA LEU A 94 1.93 -9.71 -13.82
C LEU A 94 3.14 -9.11 -13.11
N SER A 95 4.37 -9.43 -13.58
CA SER A 95 5.60 -8.80 -13.07
C SER A 95 5.61 -7.29 -13.32
N GLY A 96 5.15 -6.85 -14.49
CA GLY A 96 5.00 -5.42 -14.82
C GLY A 96 3.95 -4.72 -13.95
N LEU A 97 2.81 -5.37 -13.67
CA LEU A 97 1.79 -4.85 -12.77
C LEU A 97 2.27 -4.74 -11.32
N ALA A 98 3.05 -5.72 -10.86
CA ALA A 98 3.68 -5.67 -9.53
C ALA A 98 4.66 -4.48 -9.43
N ALA A 99 5.43 -4.23 -10.49
CA ALA A 99 6.32 -3.06 -10.55
C ALA A 99 5.53 -1.74 -10.65
N TYR A 100 4.40 -1.72 -11.39
CA TYR A 100 3.52 -0.55 -11.50
C TYR A 100 2.82 -0.19 -10.20
N GLY A 101 2.44 -1.18 -9.37
CA GLY A 101 1.93 -0.94 -8.02
C GLY A 101 2.91 -0.14 -7.14
N GLY A 102 4.13 0.10 -7.58
CA GLY A 102 5.15 0.97 -7.01
C GLY A 102 5.20 2.39 -7.62
N ASP A 103 4.10 2.93 -8.16
CA ASP A 103 3.99 4.29 -8.71
C ASP A 103 4.91 4.63 -9.89
N VAL A 104 5.29 3.63 -10.69
CA VAL A 104 5.98 3.89 -11.96
C VAL A 104 4.98 4.49 -12.95
N ASP A 105 5.11 5.79 -13.24
CA ASP A 105 4.28 6.42 -14.28
C ASP A 105 4.63 5.86 -15.66
N LEU A 106 3.74 5.04 -16.19
CA LEU A 106 3.85 4.47 -17.54
C LEU A 106 3.24 5.38 -18.63
N GLY A 107 2.95 6.62 -18.31
CA GLY A 107 2.39 7.60 -19.24
C GLY A 107 0.92 7.35 -19.58
N SER A 108 0.53 7.63 -20.84
CA SER A 108 -0.87 7.57 -21.28
C SER A 108 -1.47 6.16 -21.27
N ALA A 109 -2.81 6.07 -21.24
CA ALA A 109 -3.53 4.79 -21.32
C ALA A 109 -3.15 3.99 -22.58
N GLY A 110 -2.92 4.67 -23.71
CA GLY A 110 -2.45 4.03 -24.94
C GLY A 110 -1.07 3.37 -24.79
N THR A 111 -0.14 4.03 -24.11
CA THR A 111 1.18 3.47 -23.79
C THR A 111 1.07 2.23 -22.93
N ARG A 112 0.25 2.26 -21.90
CA ARG A 112 0.00 1.12 -21.00
C ARG A 112 -0.56 -0.08 -21.77
N ILE A 113 -1.55 0.14 -22.63
CA ILE A 113 -2.13 -0.88 -23.51
C ILE A 113 -1.05 -1.46 -24.43
N ALA A 114 -0.25 -0.63 -25.09
CA ALA A 114 0.82 -1.08 -25.97
C ALA A 114 1.88 -1.93 -25.25
N LEU A 115 2.23 -1.55 -24.00
CA LEU A 115 3.20 -2.27 -23.19
C LEU A 115 2.72 -3.67 -22.77
N THR A 116 1.41 -3.92 -22.65
CA THR A 116 0.91 -5.28 -22.31
C THR A 116 1.22 -6.32 -23.38
N GLY A 117 1.41 -5.93 -24.64
CA GLY A 117 1.81 -6.82 -25.73
C GLY A 117 3.29 -7.21 -25.72
N VAL A 118 4.15 -6.40 -25.10
CA VAL A 118 5.61 -6.57 -25.13
C VAL A 118 6.07 -7.91 -24.54
N PRO A 119 5.63 -8.34 -23.34
CA PRO A 119 6.04 -9.61 -22.77
C PRO A 119 5.71 -10.82 -23.65
N TYR A 120 4.56 -10.81 -24.30
CA TYR A 120 4.14 -11.89 -25.22
C TYR A 120 5.01 -11.91 -26.49
N THR A 121 5.36 -10.73 -27.00
CA THR A 121 6.24 -10.60 -28.17
C THR A 121 7.65 -11.11 -27.85
N VAL A 122 8.17 -10.76 -26.69
CA VAL A 122 9.49 -11.24 -26.21
C VAL A 122 9.45 -12.76 -26.01
N ALA A 123 8.39 -13.30 -25.41
CA ALA A 123 8.19 -14.73 -25.28
C ALA A 123 8.12 -15.44 -26.64
N ALA A 124 7.41 -14.87 -27.63
CA ALA A 124 7.35 -15.40 -28.98
C ALA A 124 8.72 -15.33 -29.68
N ALA A 125 9.46 -14.23 -29.53
CA ALA A 125 10.79 -14.03 -30.08
C ALA A 125 11.83 -15.06 -29.58
N PHE A 126 11.68 -15.55 -28.35
CA PHE A 126 12.51 -16.61 -27.80
C PHE A 126 12.48 -17.90 -28.64
N PHE A 127 11.37 -18.20 -29.30
CA PHE A 127 11.20 -19.40 -30.10
C PHE A 127 11.62 -19.22 -31.58
N VAL A 128 12.01 -18.02 -31.99
CA VAL A 128 12.55 -17.76 -33.34
C VAL A 128 13.94 -18.38 -33.46
N PRO A 129 14.28 -19.03 -34.61
CA PRO A 129 15.52 -19.76 -34.77
C PRO A 129 16.78 -18.88 -34.96
N GLY A 130 16.74 -17.61 -34.59
CA GLY A 130 17.87 -16.68 -34.61
C GLY A 130 18.58 -16.63 -33.27
N ARG A 131 19.85 -17.01 -33.18
CA ARG A 131 20.62 -17.00 -31.92
C ARG A 131 20.61 -15.63 -31.23
N TRP A 132 20.76 -14.57 -31.98
CA TRP A 132 20.77 -13.20 -31.45
C TRP A 132 19.36 -12.77 -30.91
N VAL A 133 18.31 -13.11 -31.65
CA VAL A 133 16.94 -12.84 -31.22
C VAL A 133 16.58 -13.61 -29.96
N ARG A 134 16.96 -14.90 -29.93
CA ARG A 134 16.75 -15.75 -28.75
C ARG A 134 17.53 -15.26 -27.53
N SER A 135 18.82 -14.91 -27.71
CA SER A 135 19.62 -14.38 -26.61
C SER A 135 19.06 -13.05 -26.10
N GLY A 136 18.68 -12.15 -27.00
CA GLY A 136 18.02 -10.88 -26.59
C GLY A 136 16.72 -11.11 -25.84
N ALA A 137 15.85 -12.00 -26.33
CA ALA A 137 14.61 -12.35 -25.65
C ALA A 137 14.86 -12.97 -24.27
N LEU A 138 15.86 -13.84 -24.14
CA LEU A 138 16.23 -14.47 -22.87
C LEU A 138 16.74 -13.44 -21.86
N VAL A 139 17.57 -12.49 -22.28
CA VAL A 139 18.05 -11.40 -21.42
C VAL A 139 16.87 -10.53 -20.93
N VAL A 140 15.94 -10.17 -21.82
CA VAL A 140 14.77 -9.38 -21.45
C VAL A 140 13.86 -10.14 -20.49
N LEU A 141 13.60 -11.43 -20.73
CA LEU A 141 12.80 -12.27 -19.82
C LEU A 141 13.47 -12.41 -18.45
N ALA A 142 14.79 -12.68 -18.42
CA ALA A 142 15.54 -12.79 -17.17
C ALA A 142 15.54 -11.46 -16.41
N ALA A 143 15.74 -10.33 -17.09
CA ALA A 143 15.66 -8.99 -16.49
C ALA A 143 14.25 -8.70 -15.94
N GLY A 144 13.20 -9.10 -16.67
CA GLY A 144 11.82 -8.97 -16.22
C GLY A 144 11.52 -9.78 -14.96
N VAL A 145 12.01 -11.02 -14.88
CA VAL A 145 11.87 -11.87 -13.69
C VAL A 145 12.63 -11.29 -12.49
N VAL A 146 13.86 -10.85 -12.68
CA VAL A 146 14.69 -10.25 -11.62
C VAL A 146 14.03 -8.95 -11.13
N TYR A 147 13.64 -8.07 -12.05
CA TYR A 147 13.01 -6.81 -11.68
C TYR A 147 11.63 -7.03 -10.99
N GLY A 148 10.75 -7.82 -11.60
CA GLY A 148 9.40 -8.06 -11.07
C GLY A 148 9.39 -8.91 -9.80
N GLY A 149 10.34 -9.84 -9.65
CA GLY A 149 10.41 -10.74 -8.49
C GLY A 149 11.14 -10.16 -7.29
N PHE A 150 12.14 -9.31 -7.50
CA PHE A 150 13.02 -8.86 -6.41
C PHE A 150 13.08 -7.33 -6.26
N VAL A 151 13.27 -6.60 -7.35
CA VAL A 151 13.50 -5.15 -7.29
C VAL A 151 12.19 -4.39 -7.12
N GLY A 152 11.17 -4.71 -7.92
CA GLY A 152 9.87 -4.04 -7.89
C GLY A 152 9.17 -4.10 -6.53
N PRO A 153 9.01 -5.28 -5.91
CA PRO A 153 8.39 -5.40 -4.60
C PRO A 153 9.14 -4.64 -3.49
N ALA A 154 10.48 -4.67 -3.51
CA ALA A 154 11.27 -3.94 -2.52
C ALA A 154 11.10 -2.42 -2.67
N GLN A 155 11.13 -1.90 -3.90
CA GLN A 155 10.90 -0.48 -4.17
C GLN A 155 9.47 -0.04 -3.85
N SER A 156 8.46 -0.89 -4.12
CA SER A 156 7.07 -0.56 -3.80
C SER A 156 6.84 -0.44 -2.29
N GLN A 157 7.41 -1.34 -1.50
CA GLN A 157 7.36 -1.27 -0.03
C GLN A 157 8.01 0.00 0.50
N GLN A 158 9.19 0.35 -0.02
CA GLN A 158 9.88 1.58 0.40
C GLN A 158 9.07 2.83 0.06
N ARG A 159 8.53 2.93 -1.16
CA ARG A 159 7.69 4.06 -1.57
C ARG A 159 6.38 4.15 -0.79
N GLN A 160 5.73 3.03 -0.51
CA GLN A 160 4.56 2.99 0.37
C GLN A 160 4.90 3.50 1.76
N HIS A 161 6.02 3.07 2.32
CA HIS A 161 6.51 3.56 3.59
C HIS A 161 6.80 5.07 3.57
N GLU A 162 7.50 5.56 2.54
CA GLU A 162 7.78 7.00 2.36
C GLU A 162 6.49 7.82 2.19
N ALA A 163 5.53 7.34 1.41
CA ALA A 163 4.23 7.99 1.23
C ALA A 163 3.41 8.00 2.53
N GLU A 164 3.48 6.93 3.31
CA GLU A 164 2.83 6.84 4.61
C GLU A 164 3.47 7.81 5.62
N VAL A 165 4.79 7.86 5.70
CA VAL A 165 5.52 8.85 6.51
C VAL A 165 5.18 10.28 6.08
N ALA A 166 5.09 10.55 4.77
CA ALA A 166 4.71 11.86 4.26
C ALA A 166 3.31 12.27 4.71
N ARG A 167 2.34 11.35 4.73
CA ARG A 167 0.98 11.62 5.25
C ARG A 167 0.98 11.99 6.72
N TYR A 168 1.74 11.29 7.55
CA TYR A 168 1.86 11.67 8.97
C TYR A 168 2.47 13.07 9.12
N ARG A 169 3.40 13.45 8.26
CA ARG A 169 4.07 14.77 8.28
C ARG A 169 3.23 15.92 7.69
N GLU A 170 2.06 15.66 7.14
CA GLU A 170 1.17 16.74 6.67
C GLU A 170 0.72 17.67 7.80
N LYS A 171 0.68 17.16 9.06
CA LYS A 171 0.25 17.91 10.24
C LYS A 171 1.24 17.75 11.40
N PRO A 172 2.47 18.25 11.25
CA PRO A 172 3.52 18.07 12.26
C PRO A 172 3.18 18.73 13.59
N GLU A 173 2.31 19.76 13.56
CA GLU A 173 1.84 20.47 14.75
C GLU A 173 0.94 19.63 15.67
N LEU A 174 0.45 18.48 15.21
CA LEU A 174 -0.32 17.54 16.03
C LEU A 174 0.54 16.42 16.60
N LEU A 175 1.69 16.15 15.99
CA LEU A 175 2.52 14.99 16.32
C LEU A 175 3.39 15.29 17.56
N TYR A 176 2.84 15.10 18.72
CA TYR A 176 3.56 15.17 19.99
C TYR A 176 3.54 13.84 20.73
N LEU A 177 4.66 13.48 21.31
CA LEU A 177 4.80 12.30 22.16
C LEU A 177 5.40 12.74 23.50
N GLY A 178 4.95 12.12 24.58
CA GLY A 178 5.52 12.29 25.92
C GLY A 178 6.14 11.00 26.42
N ALA A 179 7.05 11.09 27.37
CA ALA A 179 7.62 9.91 28.01
C ALA A 179 6.52 9.09 28.68
N ALA A 180 6.47 7.79 28.37
CA ALA A 180 5.49 6.90 28.98
C ALA A 180 5.59 6.92 30.52
N PRO A 181 4.46 6.95 31.25
CA PRO A 181 4.47 6.81 32.70
C PRO A 181 5.21 5.53 33.14
N PRO A 182 5.78 5.50 34.37
CA PRO A 182 6.49 4.31 34.85
C PRO A 182 5.68 3.02 34.74
N GLY A 183 6.26 2.00 34.13
CA GLY A 183 5.60 0.71 33.92
C GLY A 183 4.60 0.67 32.77
N MET A 184 4.47 1.73 31.98
CA MET A 184 3.63 1.80 30.79
C MET A 184 4.47 1.88 29.51
N HIS A 185 3.83 1.60 28.40
CA HIS A 185 4.38 1.76 27.05
C HIS A 185 3.29 2.28 26.11
N VAL A 186 3.70 2.88 25.01
CA VAL A 186 2.77 3.24 23.92
C VAL A 186 2.18 1.96 23.34
N SER A 187 0.88 1.79 23.48
CA SER A 187 0.15 0.63 22.94
C SER A 187 -0.45 0.93 21.57
N ARG A 188 -0.93 2.17 21.39
CA ARG A 188 -1.57 2.62 20.15
C ARG A 188 -1.37 4.11 19.99
N ALA A 189 -1.20 4.55 18.75
CA ALA A 189 -1.27 5.94 18.34
C ALA A 189 -2.24 6.04 17.14
N GLU A 190 -2.99 7.12 17.05
CA GLU A 190 -3.98 7.32 15.99
C GLU A 190 -3.98 8.78 15.54
N LEU A 191 -3.74 9.01 14.24
CA LEU A 191 -3.84 10.34 13.65
C LEU A 191 -5.17 10.49 12.92
N GLY A 192 -6.00 11.40 13.40
CA GLY A 192 -7.24 11.84 12.78
C GLY A 192 -7.11 13.16 12.03
N PRO A 193 -8.22 13.67 11.46
CA PRO A 193 -8.20 14.91 10.68
C PRO A 193 -7.74 16.17 11.44
N ALA A 194 -8.02 16.23 12.75
CA ALA A 194 -7.69 17.37 13.62
C ALA A 194 -7.16 16.94 14.99
N THR A 195 -6.86 15.67 15.17
CA THR A 195 -6.48 15.10 16.46
C THR A 195 -5.39 14.05 16.29
N PHE A 196 -4.49 13.98 17.27
CA PHE A 196 -3.57 12.85 17.41
C PHE A 196 -3.77 12.26 18.81
N VAL A 197 -4.02 10.97 18.88
CA VAL A 197 -4.31 10.26 20.14
C VAL A 197 -3.24 9.22 20.37
N VAL A 198 -2.73 9.13 21.60
CA VAL A 198 -1.77 8.11 22.02
C VAL A 198 -2.28 7.43 23.29
N ASP A 199 -2.38 6.12 23.25
CA ASP A 199 -2.77 5.30 24.39
C ASP A 199 -1.54 4.64 25.02
N TYR A 200 -1.36 4.84 26.32
CA TYR A 200 -0.35 4.19 27.12
C TYR A 200 -1.00 3.07 27.96
N ARG A 201 -0.41 1.89 27.95
CA ARG A 201 -0.88 0.73 28.70
C ARG A 201 0.24 0.10 29.53
N PRO A 202 -0.09 -0.59 30.63
CA PRO A 202 0.89 -1.30 31.43
C PRO A 202 1.68 -2.34 30.60
N VAL A 203 2.97 -2.47 30.89
CA VAL A 203 3.85 -3.47 30.24
C VAL A 203 3.48 -4.90 30.64
N ARG A 204 2.92 -5.09 31.84
CA ARG A 204 2.44 -6.41 32.29
C ARG A 204 0.93 -6.50 32.10
N GLU A 205 0.49 -7.49 31.34
CA GLU A 205 -0.90 -7.89 31.28
C GLU A 205 -1.30 -8.47 32.66
N GLY A 206 -2.03 -7.70 33.44
CA GLY A 206 -2.60 -8.09 34.72
C GLY A 206 -3.96 -7.44 34.89
N TYR A 207 -4.71 -7.84 35.95
CA TYR A 207 -6.07 -7.37 36.22
C TYR A 207 -6.24 -5.87 36.50
N GLU A 208 -5.17 -5.10 36.56
CA GLU A 208 -5.22 -3.65 36.66
C GLU A 208 -5.21 -3.05 35.24
N SER A 209 -6.40 -2.81 34.76
CA SER A 209 -6.66 -2.12 33.47
C SER A 209 -6.39 -0.63 33.60
N GLY A 210 -5.12 -0.27 33.91
CA GLY A 210 -4.72 1.13 33.88
C GLY A 210 -4.46 1.59 32.46
N TYR A 211 -4.92 2.79 32.09
CA TYR A 211 -4.51 3.44 30.87
C TYR A 211 -4.23 4.92 31.13
N ALA A 212 -3.36 5.51 30.32
CA ALA A 212 -3.25 6.96 30.20
C ALA A 212 -3.40 7.32 28.72
N GLY A 213 -4.28 8.27 28.45
CA GLY A 213 -4.54 8.78 27.11
C GLY A 213 -3.90 10.15 26.94
N LEU A 214 -3.17 10.35 25.84
CA LEU A 214 -2.69 11.65 25.38
C LEU A 214 -3.50 12.02 24.13
N VAL A 215 -4.12 13.18 24.13
CA VAL A 215 -4.87 13.70 22.97
C VAL A 215 -4.32 15.07 22.62
N VAL A 216 -3.84 15.20 21.40
CA VAL A 216 -3.39 16.47 20.81
C VAL A 216 -4.43 16.93 19.81
N ARG A 217 -4.88 18.17 19.93
CA ARG A 217 -5.88 18.76 19.03
C ARG A 217 -5.35 20.05 18.44
N SER A 218 -5.71 20.35 17.21
CA SER A 218 -5.55 21.69 16.66
C SER A 218 -6.50 22.62 17.41
N SER A 219 -5.98 23.63 18.06
CA SER A 219 -6.78 24.55 18.86
C SER A 219 -7.03 25.86 18.13
N ASP A 220 -8.29 26.13 17.81
CA ASP A 220 -8.76 27.41 17.31
C ASP A 220 -9.05 28.38 18.49
N THR A 221 -9.07 27.89 19.74
CA THR A 221 -9.33 28.68 20.93
C THR A 221 -8.05 29.16 21.59
N PRO A 222 -7.99 30.40 22.09
CA PRO A 222 -6.74 30.99 22.62
C PRO A 222 -6.25 30.34 23.92
N GLU A 223 -7.11 29.82 24.77
CA GLU A 223 -6.74 29.24 26.07
C GLU A 223 -7.69 28.12 26.50
N PRO A 224 -7.19 27.08 27.21
CA PRO A 224 -8.04 26.10 27.85
C PRO A 224 -9.00 26.76 28.84
N ARG A 225 -10.29 26.41 28.79
CA ARG A 225 -11.32 26.93 29.69
C ARG A 225 -12.15 25.80 30.23
N CYS A 226 -12.52 25.92 31.49
CA CYS A 226 -13.47 25.00 32.08
C CYS A 226 -14.79 25.00 31.30
N PRO A 227 -15.39 23.84 31.03
CA PRO A 227 -16.68 23.73 30.35
C PRO A 227 -17.78 24.38 31.20
N GLU A 228 -18.70 25.12 30.55
CA GLU A 228 -19.87 25.69 31.20
C GLU A 228 -21.15 25.12 30.59
N PRO A 229 -22.11 24.62 31.40
CA PRO A 229 -22.04 24.44 32.87
C PRO A 229 -21.13 23.26 33.27
N VAL A 230 -20.44 23.39 34.40
CA VAL A 230 -19.69 22.29 35.01
C VAL A 230 -20.68 21.26 35.58
N ASP A 231 -20.51 19.99 35.17
CA ASP A 231 -21.26 18.90 35.79
C ASP A 231 -20.89 18.80 37.29
N LYS A 232 -21.86 18.45 38.13
CA LYS A 232 -21.64 18.31 39.58
C LYS A 232 -20.58 17.26 39.95
N SER A 233 -20.36 16.31 39.06
CA SER A 233 -19.31 15.26 39.17
C SER A 233 -17.93 15.70 38.72
N VAL A 234 -17.77 16.94 38.20
CA VAL A 234 -16.52 17.45 37.65
C VAL A 234 -16.06 18.66 38.43
N THR A 235 -14.86 18.61 38.94
CA THR A 235 -14.14 19.78 39.46
C THR A 235 -13.16 20.25 38.40
N CYS A 236 -13.20 21.54 38.06
CA CYS A 236 -12.30 22.10 37.07
C CYS A 236 -11.65 23.36 37.60
N THR A 237 -10.33 23.47 37.49
CA THR A 237 -9.52 24.63 37.87
C THR A 237 -8.55 24.97 36.76
N VAL A 238 -8.23 26.26 36.61
CA VAL A 238 -7.17 26.73 35.70
C VAL A 238 -6.14 27.44 36.53
N ASP A 239 -4.89 27.03 36.38
CA ASP A 239 -3.80 27.63 37.14
C ASP A 239 -3.29 28.95 36.51
N ALA A 240 -2.35 29.64 37.21
CA ALA A 240 -1.77 30.89 36.73
C ALA A 240 -0.96 30.76 35.44
N HIS A 241 -0.61 29.54 35.02
CA HIS A 241 0.13 29.22 33.78
C HIS A 241 -0.79 28.82 32.63
N GLY A 242 -2.12 28.84 32.86
CA GLY A 242 -3.12 28.43 31.85
C GLY A 242 -3.25 26.90 31.69
N GLU A 243 -2.73 26.11 32.62
CA GLU A 243 -2.96 24.67 32.66
C GLU A 243 -4.33 24.42 33.31
N MET A 244 -5.17 23.63 32.67
CA MET A 244 -6.47 23.24 33.20
C MET A 244 -6.38 21.85 33.82
N ASP A 245 -6.78 21.76 35.08
CA ASP A 245 -6.93 20.51 35.81
C ASP A 245 -8.42 20.19 35.96
N MET A 246 -8.82 19.01 35.53
CA MET A 246 -10.18 18.55 35.56
C MET A 246 -10.23 17.17 36.22
N VAL A 247 -10.95 17.06 37.33
CA VAL A 247 -11.16 15.81 38.04
C VAL A 247 -12.62 15.42 37.95
N ARG A 248 -12.88 14.27 37.37
CA ARG A 248 -14.21 13.65 37.30
C ARG A 248 -14.31 12.51 38.28
N GLU A 249 -15.34 12.53 39.13
CA GLU A 249 -15.68 11.45 40.03
C GLU A 249 -16.83 10.62 39.45
N PHE A 250 -16.63 9.30 39.34
CA PHE A 250 -17.65 8.37 38.85
C PHE A 250 -18.47 7.80 40.02
N PRO A 251 -19.70 7.31 39.76
CA PRO A 251 -20.57 6.76 40.80
C PRO A 251 -20.00 5.55 41.55
N ASP A 252 -19.05 4.84 40.94
CA ASP A 252 -18.33 3.70 41.53
C ASP A 252 -17.15 4.11 42.43
N GLY A 253 -16.93 5.42 42.59
CA GLY A 253 -15.84 5.99 43.41
C GLY A 253 -14.50 6.10 42.64
N THR A 254 -14.45 5.70 41.37
CA THR A 254 -13.24 5.94 40.54
C THR A 254 -13.10 7.42 40.21
N ARG A 255 -11.85 7.87 40.06
CA ARG A 255 -11.53 9.24 39.69
C ARG A 255 -10.74 9.25 38.40
N GLU A 256 -11.13 10.13 37.47
CA GLU A 256 -10.35 10.42 36.29
C GLU A 256 -9.76 11.84 36.40
N VAL A 257 -8.46 11.92 36.28
CA VAL A 257 -7.74 13.18 36.25
C VAL A 257 -7.41 13.50 34.81
N THR A 258 -7.76 14.70 34.36
CA THR A 258 -7.43 15.22 33.03
C THR A 258 -6.69 16.54 33.18
N LEU A 259 -5.50 16.59 32.64
CA LEU A 259 -4.71 17.84 32.56
C LEU A 259 -4.72 18.30 31.11
N VAL A 260 -4.92 19.61 30.92
CA VAL A 260 -4.93 20.22 29.58
C VAL A 260 -3.96 21.38 29.56
N ARG A 261 -3.07 21.39 28.60
CA ARG A 261 -2.05 22.43 28.39
C ARG A 261 -1.97 22.81 26.92
N ARG A 262 -1.65 24.06 26.67
CA ARG A 262 -1.33 24.54 25.32
C ARG A 262 0.14 24.30 25.01
N GLN A 263 0.40 23.64 23.87
CA GLN A 263 1.74 23.39 23.37
C GLN A 263 1.85 23.98 21.94
N GLY A 264 2.44 25.16 21.83
CA GLY A 264 2.49 25.88 20.54
C GLY A 264 1.10 26.22 20.01
N LYS A 265 0.74 25.65 18.86
CA LYS A 265 -0.59 25.80 18.22
C LYS A 265 -1.55 24.67 18.53
N ALA A 266 -1.15 23.72 19.35
CA ALA A 266 -1.98 22.58 19.71
C ALA A 266 -2.45 22.67 21.16
N GLU A 267 -3.62 22.12 21.43
CA GLU A 267 -4.11 21.81 22.76
C GLU A 267 -3.78 20.35 23.06
N VAL A 268 -3.10 20.13 24.16
CA VAL A 268 -2.71 18.78 24.58
C VAL A 268 -3.43 18.45 25.87
N SER A 269 -4.16 17.35 25.87
CA SER A 269 -4.82 16.81 27.06
C SER A 269 -4.29 15.42 27.38
N VAL A 270 -4.04 15.17 28.67
CA VAL A 270 -3.71 13.84 29.18
C VAL A 270 -4.73 13.44 30.22
N ALA A 271 -5.23 12.20 30.13
CA ALA A 271 -6.26 11.72 31.04
C ALA A 271 -5.91 10.30 31.52
N SER A 272 -6.20 10.02 32.79
CA SER A 272 -6.06 8.69 33.36
C SER A 272 -6.93 8.51 34.61
N GLN A 273 -7.34 7.25 34.83
CA GLN A 273 -7.96 6.81 36.09
C GLN A 273 -6.97 6.10 37.01
N SER A 274 -5.79 5.73 36.50
CA SER A 274 -4.82 4.90 37.22
C SER A 274 -3.48 5.58 37.46
N VAL A 275 -3.16 6.61 36.70
CA VAL A 275 -1.96 7.40 36.88
C VAL A 275 -2.31 8.65 37.69
N ASP A 276 -1.53 8.92 38.72
CA ASP A 276 -1.71 10.11 39.54
C ASP A 276 -1.39 11.42 38.79
N GLU A 277 -1.85 12.52 39.32
CA GLU A 277 -1.64 13.84 38.73
C GLU A 277 -0.15 14.14 38.48
N SER A 278 0.73 13.73 39.39
CA SER A 278 2.17 13.94 39.26
C SER A 278 2.78 13.15 38.11
N GLY A 279 2.24 11.98 37.80
CA GLY A 279 2.61 11.16 36.64
C GLY A 279 2.13 11.75 35.34
N LEU A 280 0.91 12.29 35.30
CA LEU A 280 0.36 12.98 34.13
C LEU A 280 1.09 14.32 33.86
N ARG A 281 1.46 15.08 34.90
CA ARG A 281 2.29 16.30 34.73
C ARG A 281 3.65 15.96 34.14
N ARG A 282 4.33 14.91 34.59
CA ARG A 282 5.60 14.46 33.98
C ARG A 282 5.45 14.08 32.51
N LEU A 283 4.33 13.45 32.10
CA LEU A 283 4.06 13.16 30.72
C LEU A 283 3.92 14.45 29.91
N LEU A 284 3.19 15.46 30.40
CA LEU A 284 3.09 16.77 29.77
C LEU A 284 4.44 17.53 29.73
N ASP A 285 5.25 17.44 30.78
CA ASP A 285 6.55 18.12 30.84
C ASP A 285 7.60 17.52 29.92
N THR A 286 7.42 16.25 29.55
CA THR A 286 8.29 15.54 28.61
C THR A 286 7.80 15.56 27.16
N LEU A 287 6.71 16.32 26.88
CA LEU A 287 6.18 16.43 25.51
C LEU A 287 7.23 17.02 24.56
N HIS A 288 7.42 16.34 23.48
CA HIS A 288 8.27 16.78 22.38
C HIS A 288 7.62 16.42 21.02
N PRO A 289 7.97 17.15 19.95
CA PRO A 289 7.55 16.76 18.61
C PRO A 289 8.01 15.32 18.28
N LEU A 290 7.11 14.51 17.75
CA LEU A 290 7.41 13.14 17.38
C LEU A 290 8.55 13.09 16.35
N SER A 291 9.67 12.48 16.72
CA SER A 291 10.83 12.34 15.83
C SER A 291 10.60 11.29 14.75
N ASP A 292 11.39 11.37 13.66
CA ASP A 292 11.34 10.39 12.56
C ASP A 292 11.68 8.97 13.03
N THR A 293 12.54 8.85 14.01
CA THR A 293 12.93 7.56 14.59
C THR A 293 11.77 6.94 15.35
N GLU A 294 11.09 7.72 16.19
CA GLU A 294 9.92 7.27 16.96
C GLU A 294 8.74 6.94 16.04
N LEU A 295 8.47 7.79 15.03
CA LEU A 295 7.44 7.51 14.03
C LEU A 295 7.74 6.18 13.31
N GLY A 296 8.98 5.99 12.85
CA GLY A 296 9.40 4.74 12.20
C GLY A 296 9.30 3.52 13.12
N GLU A 297 9.50 3.68 14.42
CA GLU A 297 9.33 2.63 15.42
C GLU A 297 7.86 2.27 15.63
N LEU A 298 6.99 3.27 15.81
CA LEU A 298 5.54 3.09 15.91
C LEU A 298 4.95 2.41 14.66
N MET A 299 5.42 2.78 13.48
CA MET A 299 4.99 2.16 12.22
C MET A 299 5.48 0.70 12.11
N ARG A 300 6.74 0.42 12.46
CA ARG A 300 7.32 -0.93 12.44
C ARG A 300 6.61 -1.86 13.41
N GLU A 301 6.21 -1.35 14.58
CA GLU A 301 5.48 -2.09 15.60
C GLU A 301 3.96 -2.13 15.35
N LYS A 302 3.48 -1.51 14.24
CA LYS A 302 2.05 -1.39 13.90
C LYS A 302 1.22 -0.77 15.02
N LYS A 303 1.81 0.17 15.73
CA LYS A 303 1.18 0.90 16.83
C LYS A 303 0.55 2.22 16.40
N ILE A 304 0.82 2.69 15.19
CA ILE A 304 0.25 3.93 14.66
C ILE A 304 -0.70 3.64 13.50
N ASP A 305 -1.86 4.28 13.53
CA ASP A 305 -2.91 4.18 12.53
C ASP A 305 -3.30 5.58 12.06
N HIS A 306 -3.68 5.69 10.78
CA HIS A 306 -4.19 6.91 10.18
C HIS A 306 -5.68 6.71 9.87
N ARG A 307 -6.57 7.36 10.62
CA ARG A 307 -8.00 7.42 10.29
C ARG A 307 -8.31 8.67 9.48
N LEU A 308 -8.71 8.45 8.24
CA LEU A 308 -9.26 9.50 7.36
C LEU A 308 -10.68 9.87 7.77
#